data_1b95a99b00d6cbfe93fdd6d8334def23
#
_entry.id   1b95a99b00d6cbfe93fdd6d8334def23
#
_cell.length_a   1.000
_cell.length_b   1.000
_cell.length_c   1.000
_cell.angle_alpha   90.00
_cell.angle_beta   90.00
_cell.angle_gamma   90.00
#
_symmetry.space_group_name_H-M   'P 1'
#
loop_
_entity.id
_entity.type
_entity.pdbx_description
1 polymer ?
#
loop_
_entity_poly.entity_id
_entity_poly.type
_entity_poly.pdbx_seq_one_letter_code
_entity_poly.pdbx_strand_id
1 'polypeptide(L)'
;AAQHGSEPPRNSFVGARVLFSSDPEVAEILPKIGVFPLWEREDKMLSFYGNYRLNSGYFLKGCKAEGYLRLLSVGQVVYSVYRMILQENEMLFPCNRRLEETVEAAPRKPEGIVELGRRAVATQRDEDVDAFSQAYFQWTTWHFPEDPSLPQARYTQDFEQWWYRPRPLVNEW
;
A
#
# COMPACT_ATOMS: atom_id res chain seq x y z
N ALA A 1 -20.35 0.14 10.03
CA ALA A 1 -20.10 -0.35 8.65
C ALA A 1 -19.05 0.46 7.90
N ALA A 2 -18.88 1.76 8.19
CA ALA A 2 -17.86 2.60 7.51
C ALA A 2 -16.42 2.38 8.02
N GLN A 3 -16.24 1.73 9.16
CA GLN A 3 -14.93 1.65 9.85
C GLN A 3 -13.99 0.56 9.32
N HIS A 4 -14.49 -0.43 8.57
CA HIS A 4 -13.68 -1.55 8.07
C HIS A 4 -13.94 -1.85 6.57
N GLY A 5 -14.47 -0.88 5.83
CA GLY A 5 -14.64 -1.01 4.39
C GLY A 5 -13.30 -0.93 3.66
N SER A 6 -13.21 -1.60 2.50
CA SER A 6 -12.03 -1.46 1.64
C SER A 6 -11.82 0.00 1.20
N GLU A 7 -10.59 0.39 0.98
CA GLU A 7 -10.25 1.77 0.61
C GLU A 7 -10.80 2.20 -0.75
N PRO A 8 -10.81 1.35 -1.82
CA PRO A 8 -11.30 1.78 -3.13
C PRO A 8 -12.75 2.26 -3.14
N PRO A 9 -13.75 1.55 -2.57
CA PRO A 9 -15.09 2.09 -2.44
C PRO A 9 -15.13 3.41 -1.66
N ARG A 10 -14.36 3.52 -0.58
CA ARG A 10 -14.30 4.75 0.22
C ARG A 10 -13.68 5.92 -0.56
N ASN A 11 -12.61 5.64 -1.34
CA ASN A 11 -11.98 6.64 -2.19
C ASN A 11 -12.95 7.23 -3.22
N SER A 12 -13.93 6.44 -3.70
CA SER A 12 -14.94 6.92 -4.65
C SER A 12 -15.85 8.01 -4.06
N PHE A 13 -15.88 8.15 -2.75
CA PHE A 13 -16.67 9.19 -2.05
C PHE A 13 -15.85 10.43 -1.71
N VAL A 14 -14.55 10.47 -1.99
CA VAL A 14 -13.74 11.68 -1.78
C VAL A 14 -14.28 12.79 -2.68
N GLY A 15 -14.70 13.90 -2.07
CA GLY A 15 -15.30 15.02 -2.79
C GLY A 15 -16.74 14.80 -3.30
N ALA A 16 -17.39 13.67 -2.97
CA ALA A 16 -18.77 13.43 -3.35
C ALA A 16 -19.72 14.45 -2.70
N ARG A 17 -20.77 14.82 -3.43
CA ARG A 17 -21.80 15.76 -2.99
C ARG A 17 -23.17 15.11 -3.05
N VAL A 18 -23.97 15.31 -2.01
CA VAL A 18 -25.40 14.96 -2.06
C VAL A 18 -26.11 15.98 -2.95
N LEU A 19 -26.63 15.53 -4.08
CA LEU A 19 -27.44 16.39 -4.93
C LEU A 19 -28.88 16.44 -4.43
N PHE A 20 -29.39 15.30 -4.01
CA PHE A 20 -30.69 15.21 -3.37
C PHE A 20 -30.77 13.92 -2.52
N SER A 21 -31.51 13.94 -1.42
CA SER A 21 -31.84 12.77 -0.62
C SER A 21 -33.15 13.00 0.13
N SER A 22 -33.97 11.96 0.22
CA SER A 22 -35.13 11.94 1.12
C SER A 22 -34.76 11.57 2.56
N ASP A 23 -33.55 11.06 2.78
CA ASP A 23 -33.04 10.68 4.09
C ASP A 23 -31.96 11.69 4.53
N PRO A 24 -32.20 12.43 5.62
CA PRO A 24 -31.25 13.42 6.14
C PRO A 24 -29.94 12.79 6.64
N GLU A 25 -29.93 11.52 7.06
CA GLU A 25 -28.70 10.83 7.52
C GLU A 25 -27.66 10.70 6.41
N VAL A 26 -28.08 10.68 5.13
CA VAL A 26 -27.14 10.60 3.99
C VAL A 26 -26.18 11.79 3.97
N ALA A 27 -26.69 13.00 4.24
CA ALA A 27 -25.87 14.21 4.29
C ALA A 27 -24.84 14.20 5.43
N GLU A 28 -25.14 13.51 6.53
CA GLU A 28 -24.25 13.37 7.69
C GLU A 28 -23.20 12.26 7.50
N ILE A 29 -23.56 11.18 6.81
CA ILE A 29 -22.70 9.99 6.64
C ILE A 29 -21.73 10.19 5.49
N LEU A 30 -22.16 10.77 4.37
CA LEU A 30 -21.38 10.88 3.16
C LEU A 30 -19.98 11.51 3.36
N PRO A 31 -19.83 12.63 4.09
CA PRO A 31 -18.51 13.23 4.33
C PRO A 31 -17.56 12.34 5.12
N LYS A 32 -18.08 11.39 5.91
CA LYS A 32 -17.29 10.50 6.77
C LYS A 32 -16.73 9.29 6.00
N ILE A 33 -17.30 8.93 4.85
CA ILE A 33 -16.89 7.75 4.07
C ILE A 33 -15.51 7.97 3.46
N GLY A 34 -15.26 9.13 2.87
CA GLY A 34 -14.02 9.48 2.18
C GLY A 34 -12.86 9.88 3.10
N VAL A 35 -13.05 9.83 4.42
CA VAL A 35 -12.00 10.22 5.38
C VAL A 35 -10.97 9.11 5.53
N PHE A 36 -9.68 9.48 5.49
CA PHE A 36 -8.60 8.54 5.73
C PHE A 36 -8.64 7.99 7.17
N PRO A 37 -8.54 6.66 7.36
CA PRO A 37 -8.67 6.04 8.68
C PRO A 37 -7.32 6.09 9.44
N LEU A 38 -7.02 7.19 10.11
CA LEU A 38 -5.77 7.35 10.86
C LEU A 38 -5.50 6.22 11.85
N TRP A 39 -6.54 5.65 12.46
CA TRP A 39 -6.42 4.52 13.41
C TRP A 39 -5.97 3.20 12.78
N GLU A 40 -5.99 3.09 11.45
CA GLU A 40 -5.50 1.91 10.72
C GLU A 40 -4.09 2.11 10.16
N ARG A 41 -3.55 3.32 10.24
CA ARG A 41 -2.32 3.72 9.54
C ARG A 41 -1.12 2.89 9.96
N GLU A 42 -0.86 2.76 11.26
CA GLU A 42 0.28 1.98 11.78
C GLU A 42 0.15 0.51 11.41
N ASP A 43 -1.06 -0.04 11.57
CA ASP A 43 -1.36 -1.44 11.24
C ASP A 43 -1.13 -1.72 9.74
N LYS A 44 -1.57 -0.80 8.87
CA LYS A 44 -1.35 -0.88 7.43
C LYS A 44 0.11 -0.70 7.04
N MET A 45 0.80 0.26 7.66
CA MET A 45 2.25 0.45 7.43
C MET A 45 3.03 -0.82 7.75
N LEU A 46 2.75 -1.47 8.87
CA LEU A 46 3.40 -2.75 9.22
C LEU A 46 3.06 -3.85 8.21
N SER A 47 1.83 -3.91 7.74
CA SER A 47 1.39 -4.88 6.73
C SER A 47 2.14 -4.71 5.41
N PHE A 48 2.20 -3.48 4.87
CA PHE A 48 2.92 -3.20 3.63
C PHE A 48 4.43 -3.39 3.80
N TYR A 49 4.98 -3.01 4.94
CA TYR A 49 6.39 -3.25 5.24
C TYR A 49 6.71 -4.75 5.32
N GLY A 50 5.84 -5.55 5.94
CA GLY A 50 5.96 -7.01 5.97
C GLY A 50 5.97 -7.62 4.56
N ASN A 51 5.03 -7.19 3.70
CA ASN A 51 4.99 -7.61 2.30
C ASN A 51 6.25 -7.19 1.53
N TYR A 52 6.70 -5.94 1.71
CA TYR A 52 7.96 -5.46 1.14
C TYR A 52 9.15 -6.32 1.57
N ARG A 53 9.31 -6.55 2.87
CA ARG A 53 10.45 -7.29 3.44
C ARG A 53 10.53 -8.72 2.94
N LEU A 54 9.39 -9.40 2.86
CA LEU A 54 9.38 -10.77 2.37
C LEU A 54 9.72 -10.84 0.89
N ASN A 55 9.11 -9.98 0.07
CA ASN A 55 9.36 -10.00 -1.36
C ASN A 55 10.79 -9.54 -1.73
N SER A 56 11.28 -8.44 -1.13
CA SER A 56 12.62 -7.93 -1.41
C SER A 56 13.73 -8.79 -0.78
N GLY A 57 13.57 -9.21 0.47
CA GLY A 57 14.59 -9.92 1.23
C GLY A 57 14.60 -11.43 0.99
N TYR A 58 13.46 -12.07 1.18
CA TYR A 58 13.38 -13.52 1.08
C TYR A 58 13.28 -14.01 -0.37
N PHE A 59 12.28 -13.56 -1.13
CA PHE A 59 12.10 -14.09 -2.49
C PHE A 59 13.16 -13.59 -3.47
N LEU A 60 13.39 -12.29 -3.58
CA LEU A 60 14.35 -11.76 -4.56
C LEU A 60 15.80 -12.07 -4.17
N LYS A 61 16.22 -11.75 -2.94
CA LYS A 61 17.63 -11.88 -2.52
C LYS A 61 17.96 -13.27 -1.97
N GLY A 62 17.12 -13.81 -1.09
CA GLY A 62 17.34 -15.11 -0.44
C GLY A 62 17.14 -16.28 -1.38
N CYS A 63 15.96 -16.39 -2.00
CA CYS A 63 15.61 -17.46 -2.94
C CYS A 63 16.11 -17.23 -4.38
N LYS A 64 16.62 -16.04 -4.69
CA LYS A 64 17.00 -15.65 -6.07
C LYS A 64 15.88 -15.94 -7.07
N ALA A 65 14.67 -15.47 -6.73
CA ALA A 65 13.49 -15.73 -7.52
C ALA A 65 13.68 -15.44 -9.01
N GLU A 66 13.17 -16.33 -9.86
CA GLU A 66 13.19 -16.23 -11.30
C GLU A 66 11.79 -16.34 -11.89
N GLY A 67 11.63 -16.03 -13.18
CA GLY A 67 10.39 -16.19 -13.93
C GLY A 67 9.19 -15.51 -13.25
N TYR A 68 8.09 -16.26 -13.11
CA TYR A 68 6.85 -15.76 -12.51
C TYR A 68 7.04 -15.22 -11.07
N LEU A 69 7.80 -15.96 -10.24
CA LEU A 69 8.00 -15.55 -8.85
C LEU A 69 8.77 -14.21 -8.76
N ARG A 70 9.76 -14.01 -9.65
CA ARG A 70 10.50 -12.75 -9.73
C ARG A 70 9.58 -11.59 -10.12
N LEU A 71 8.81 -11.77 -11.18
CA LEU A 71 7.86 -10.76 -11.64
C LEU A 71 6.87 -10.38 -10.53
N LEU A 72 6.29 -11.39 -9.87
CA LEU A 72 5.36 -11.18 -8.75
C LEU A 72 6.05 -10.41 -7.61
N SER A 73 7.26 -10.84 -7.21
CA SER A 73 7.96 -10.23 -6.09
C SER A 73 8.37 -8.78 -6.36
N VAL A 74 8.84 -8.47 -7.56
CA VAL A 74 9.14 -7.08 -7.95
C VAL A 74 7.86 -6.24 -7.94
N GLY A 75 6.76 -6.75 -8.48
CA GLY A 75 5.47 -6.08 -8.43
C GLY A 75 5.00 -5.81 -7.01
N GLN A 76 5.18 -6.78 -6.11
CA GLN A 76 4.82 -6.64 -4.69
C GLN A 76 5.72 -5.64 -3.95
N VAL A 77 7.00 -5.56 -4.28
CA VAL A 77 7.92 -4.53 -3.74
C VAL A 77 7.43 -3.13 -4.13
N VAL A 78 7.15 -2.92 -5.42
CA VAL A 78 6.69 -1.62 -5.92
C VAL A 78 5.33 -1.27 -5.33
N TYR A 79 4.38 -2.21 -5.34
CA TYR A 79 3.06 -2.04 -4.73
C TYR A 79 3.16 -1.63 -3.25
N SER A 80 3.97 -2.33 -2.46
CA SER A 80 4.11 -2.06 -1.03
C SER A 80 4.65 -0.66 -0.75
N VAL A 81 5.69 -0.24 -1.47
CA VAL A 81 6.26 1.11 -1.34
C VAL A 81 5.24 2.18 -1.71
N TYR A 82 4.51 2.01 -2.81
CA TYR A 82 3.46 2.95 -3.21
C TYR A 82 2.36 3.05 -2.15
N ARG A 83 1.94 1.91 -1.58
CA ARG A 83 0.95 1.91 -0.50
C ARG A 83 1.47 2.59 0.76
N MET A 84 2.75 2.41 1.12
CA MET A 84 3.37 3.12 2.24
C MET A 84 3.41 4.65 1.99
N ILE A 85 3.73 5.10 0.78
CA ILE A 85 3.67 6.53 0.42
C ILE A 85 2.25 7.08 0.60
N LEU A 86 1.21 6.35 0.19
CA LEU A 86 -0.17 6.79 0.40
C LEU A 86 -0.52 6.90 1.90
N GLN A 87 -0.06 5.94 2.72
CA GLN A 87 -0.27 6.02 4.17
C GLN A 87 0.43 7.24 4.78
N GLU A 88 1.65 7.57 4.35
CA GLU A 88 2.38 8.75 4.82
C GLU A 88 1.73 10.08 4.41
N ASN A 89 0.95 10.08 3.34
CA ASN A 89 0.18 11.22 2.86
C ASN A 89 -1.29 11.22 3.32
N GLU A 90 -1.71 10.23 4.12
CA GLU A 90 -3.10 10.09 4.57
C GLU A 90 -4.09 10.01 3.39
N MET A 91 -3.67 9.34 2.32
CA MET A 91 -4.44 9.17 1.09
C MET A 91 -5.03 7.76 1.02
N LEU A 92 -6.32 7.69 0.67
CA LEU A 92 -6.98 6.41 0.42
C LEU A 92 -6.45 5.79 -0.87
N PHE A 93 -6.25 4.48 -0.84
CA PHE A 93 -5.92 3.70 -2.04
C PHE A 93 -7.12 3.67 -3.00
N PRO A 94 -6.97 4.16 -4.23
CA PRO A 94 -8.08 4.20 -5.19
C PRO A 94 -8.39 2.83 -5.81
N CYS A 95 -7.39 2.20 -6.37
CA CYS A 95 -7.32 0.85 -6.96
C CYS A 95 -5.96 0.69 -7.65
N ASN A 96 -5.60 -0.54 -8.03
CA ASN A 96 -4.31 -0.80 -8.71
C ASN A 96 -4.15 -0.02 -10.03
N ARG A 97 -5.23 0.15 -10.80
CA ARG A 97 -5.19 0.88 -12.07
C ARG A 97 -4.78 2.34 -11.93
N ARG A 98 -5.11 2.97 -10.79
CA ARG A 98 -4.84 4.39 -10.53
C ARG A 98 -3.74 4.61 -9.50
N LEU A 99 -3.07 3.56 -9.03
CA LEU A 99 -2.10 3.66 -7.95
C LEU A 99 -0.93 4.56 -8.32
N GLU A 100 -0.30 4.37 -9.49
CA GLU A 100 0.82 5.21 -9.94
C GLU A 100 0.42 6.68 -10.11
N GLU A 101 -0.72 6.95 -10.74
CA GLU A 101 -1.27 8.30 -10.89
C GLU A 101 -1.47 8.97 -9.52
N THR A 102 -1.99 8.21 -8.55
CA THR A 102 -2.26 8.72 -7.20
C THR A 102 -0.96 8.98 -6.44
N VAL A 103 0.03 8.10 -6.57
CA VAL A 103 1.37 8.32 -5.98
C VAL A 103 2.06 9.53 -6.63
N GLU A 104 1.93 9.70 -7.96
CA GLU A 104 2.49 10.85 -8.64
C GLU A 104 1.85 12.16 -8.18
N ALA A 105 0.57 12.15 -7.87
CA ALA A 105 -0.17 13.30 -7.32
C ALA A 105 0.06 13.51 -5.80
N ALA A 106 0.72 12.58 -5.09
CA ALA A 106 0.94 12.71 -3.66
C ALA A 106 1.79 13.94 -3.34
N PRO A 107 1.38 14.77 -2.34
CA PRO A 107 2.11 15.98 -1.95
C PRO A 107 3.53 15.73 -1.48
N ARG A 108 3.74 14.60 -0.81
CA ARG A 108 5.04 14.20 -0.26
C ARG A 108 5.41 12.83 -0.82
N LYS A 109 6.53 12.78 -1.54
CA LYS A 109 7.07 11.53 -2.10
C LYS A 109 8.55 11.69 -2.44
N PRO A 110 9.31 10.60 -2.59
CA PRO A 110 10.64 10.67 -3.17
C PRO A 110 10.58 11.21 -4.61
N GLU A 111 11.55 12.00 -5.00
CA GLU A 111 11.67 12.48 -6.37
C GLU A 111 11.83 11.30 -7.35
N GLY A 112 11.07 11.31 -8.44
CA GLY A 112 11.14 10.29 -9.49
C GLY A 112 10.70 8.89 -9.07
N ILE A 113 10.03 8.72 -7.94
CA ILE A 113 9.70 7.38 -7.40
C ILE A 113 8.85 6.54 -8.35
N VAL A 114 7.92 7.15 -9.10
CA VAL A 114 7.07 6.41 -10.05
C VAL A 114 7.90 5.92 -11.24
N GLU A 115 8.82 6.73 -11.74
CA GLU A 115 9.73 6.32 -12.83
C GLU A 115 10.69 5.21 -12.39
N LEU A 116 11.23 5.31 -11.17
CA LEU A 116 12.06 4.24 -10.59
C LEU A 116 11.27 2.93 -10.45
N GLY A 117 10.00 3.01 -10.00
CA GLY A 117 9.12 1.83 -9.90
C GLY A 117 8.83 1.20 -11.25
N ARG A 118 8.49 2.00 -12.25
CA ARG A 118 8.29 1.52 -13.64
C ARG A 118 9.53 0.83 -14.19
N ARG A 119 10.72 1.42 -13.96
CA ARG A 119 11.98 0.83 -14.38
C ARG A 119 12.26 -0.49 -13.67
N ALA A 120 12.04 -0.56 -12.35
CA ALA A 120 12.18 -1.81 -11.60
C ALA A 120 11.29 -2.92 -12.14
N VAL A 121 10.01 -2.64 -12.44
CA VAL A 121 9.08 -3.61 -13.03
C VAL A 121 9.47 -4.02 -14.44
N ALA A 122 9.91 -3.07 -15.28
CA ALA A 122 10.25 -3.34 -16.67
C ALA A 122 11.53 -4.17 -16.81
N THR A 123 12.54 -3.89 -16.00
CA THR A 123 13.84 -4.56 -16.09
C THR A 123 13.96 -5.77 -15.19
N GLN A 124 13.27 -5.75 -14.04
CA GLN A 124 13.38 -6.74 -12.97
C GLN A 124 14.82 -6.98 -12.46
N ARG A 125 15.74 -6.05 -12.72
CA ARG A 125 17.14 -6.15 -12.27
C ARG A 125 17.25 -5.73 -10.81
N ASP A 126 18.15 -6.41 -10.07
CA ASP A 126 18.35 -6.13 -8.65
C ASP A 126 18.76 -4.67 -8.42
N GLU A 127 19.60 -4.10 -9.28
CA GLU A 127 20.05 -2.71 -9.17
C GLU A 127 18.88 -1.71 -9.26
N ASP A 128 17.92 -1.97 -10.15
CA ASP A 128 16.77 -1.09 -10.34
C ASP A 128 15.77 -1.22 -9.19
N VAL A 129 15.56 -2.45 -8.67
CA VAL A 129 14.73 -2.70 -7.47
C VAL A 129 15.37 -2.08 -6.23
N ASP A 130 16.70 -2.19 -6.08
CA ASP A 130 17.43 -1.59 -4.96
C ASP A 130 17.41 -0.05 -5.05
N ALA A 131 17.60 0.53 -6.23
CA ALA A 131 17.50 1.98 -6.42
C ALA A 131 16.11 2.53 -6.06
N PHE A 132 15.06 1.85 -6.50
CA PHE A 132 13.68 2.18 -6.12
C PHE A 132 13.46 2.11 -4.60
N SER A 133 13.90 1.03 -3.98
CA SER A 133 13.77 0.81 -2.54
C SER A 133 14.55 1.86 -1.74
N GLN A 134 15.79 2.13 -2.13
CA GLN A 134 16.64 3.14 -1.48
C GLN A 134 16.03 4.53 -1.56
N ALA A 135 15.46 4.93 -2.69
CA ALA A 135 14.80 6.21 -2.84
C ALA A 135 13.69 6.40 -1.79
N TYR A 136 12.91 5.38 -1.52
CA TYR A 136 11.88 5.42 -0.48
C TYR A 136 12.47 5.45 0.94
N PHE A 137 13.36 4.50 1.27
CA PHE A 137 13.87 4.37 2.64
C PHE A 137 14.82 5.51 3.07
N GLN A 138 15.42 6.23 2.15
CA GLN A 138 16.19 7.45 2.44
C GLN A 138 15.29 8.68 2.64
N TRP A 139 14.11 8.67 2.04
CA TRP A 139 13.15 9.78 2.11
C TRP A 139 12.21 9.68 3.31
N THR A 140 11.72 8.47 3.62
CA THR A 140 10.73 8.29 4.69
C THR A 140 11.27 8.64 6.06
N THR A 141 10.43 9.25 6.89
CA THR A 141 10.70 9.46 8.33
C THR A 141 9.97 8.44 9.19
N TRP A 142 9.32 7.44 8.59
CA TRP A 142 8.60 6.40 9.31
C TRP A 142 9.57 5.45 10.03
N HIS A 143 9.29 5.16 11.29
CA HIS A 143 10.10 4.25 12.10
C HIS A 143 9.58 2.83 11.95
N PHE A 144 10.29 2.02 11.21
CA PHE A 144 9.97 0.59 11.04
C PHE A 144 10.53 -0.23 12.21
N PRO A 145 9.87 -1.37 12.55
CA PRO A 145 10.37 -2.26 13.60
C PRO A 145 11.80 -2.74 13.31
N GLU A 146 12.66 -2.71 14.32
CA GLU A 146 14.01 -3.25 14.25
C GLU A 146 14.00 -4.78 14.29
N ASP A 147 13.06 -5.39 15.03
CA ASP A 147 12.90 -6.83 15.12
C ASP A 147 12.39 -7.39 13.77
N PRO A 148 13.21 -8.19 13.06
CA PRO A 148 12.82 -8.71 11.74
C PRO A 148 11.70 -9.75 11.81
N SER A 149 11.40 -10.30 12.97
CA SER A 149 10.32 -11.28 13.14
C SER A 149 8.93 -10.64 13.02
N LEU A 150 8.77 -9.37 13.40
CA LEU A 150 7.49 -8.67 13.35
C LEU A 150 6.94 -8.50 11.93
N PRO A 151 7.72 -7.99 10.96
CA PRO A 151 7.26 -7.93 9.57
C PRO A 151 6.95 -9.30 8.97
N GLN A 152 7.73 -10.33 9.31
CA GLN A 152 7.51 -11.70 8.84
C GLN A 152 6.21 -12.30 9.41
N ALA A 153 6.00 -12.18 10.72
CA ALA A 153 4.77 -12.63 11.37
C ALA A 153 3.55 -11.90 10.78
N ARG A 154 3.69 -10.60 10.53
CA ARG A 154 2.63 -9.81 9.91
C ARG A 154 2.30 -10.27 8.50
N TYR A 155 3.31 -10.54 7.67
CA TYR A 155 3.09 -11.10 6.34
C TYR A 155 2.31 -12.42 6.41
N THR A 156 2.73 -13.36 7.24
CA THR A 156 2.04 -14.64 7.41
C THR A 156 0.57 -14.44 7.81
N GLN A 157 0.30 -13.53 8.74
CA GLN A 157 -1.06 -13.24 9.17
C GLN A 157 -1.93 -12.63 8.07
N ASP A 158 -1.38 -11.76 7.25
CA ASP A 158 -2.16 -10.99 6.27
C ASP A 158 -2.30 -11.73 4.94
N PHE A 159 -1.29 -12.47 4.50
CA PHE A 159 -1.22 -13.06 3.17
C PHE A 159 -1.41 -14.57 3.15
N GLU A 160 -1.05 -15.28 4.24
CA GLU A 160 -1.16 -16.73 4.31
C GLU A 160 -2.31 -17.20 5.20
N GLN A 161 -2.69 -16.43 6.21
CA GLN A 161 -3.72 -16.78 7.19
C GLN A 161 -4.89 -15.79 7.23
N TRP A 162 -5.12 -15.08 6.15
CA TRP A 162 -6.13 -14.01 6.09
C TRP A 162 -7.56 -14.48 6.42
N TRP A 163 -7.92 -15.72 6.14
CA TRP A 163 -9.24 -16.28 6.44
C TRP A 163 -9.56 -16.39 7.94
N TYR A 164 -8.56 -16.26 8.81
CA TYR A 164 -8.77 -16.18 10.26
C TYR A 164 -9.14 -14.78 10.74
N ARG A 165 -9.05 -13.78 9.87
CA ARG A 165 -9.31 -12.38 10.25
C ARG A 165 -10.75 -11.99 9.99
N PRO A 166 -11.37 -11.20 10.88
CA PRO A 166 -12.73 -10.67 10.69
C PRO A 166 -12.79 -9.51 9.69
N ARG A 167 -11.68 -9.09 9.10
CA ARG A 167 -11.57 -7.98 8.16
C ARG A 167 -10.82 -8.39 6.90
N PRO A 168 -11.12 -7.73 5.73
CA PRO A 168 -10.46 -8.05 4.47
C PRO A 168 -8.96 -7.79 4.55
N LEU A 169 -8.22 -8.45 3.66
CA LEU A 169 -6.81 -8.20 3.44
C LEU A 169 -6.56 -6.75 3.04
N VAL A 170 -5.41 -6.24 3.48
CA VAL A 170 -4.99 -4.87 3.17
C VAL A 170 -4.69 -4.68 1.68
N ASN A 171 -4.40 -5.76 0.96
CA ASN A 171 -3.99 -5.75 -0.46
C ASN A 171 -5.02 -6.32 -1.44
N GLU A 172 -6.24 -6.62 -1.01
CA GLU A 172 -7.25 -7.26 -1.88
C GLU A 172 -7.75 -6.41 -3.04
N TRP A 173 -7.18 -5.27 -3.30
CA TRP A 173 -7.74 -4.31 -4.25
C TRP A 173 -6.70 -3.73 -5.19
#